data_473098fec0ff550f71a2d0259ec31528
#
_entry.id   473098fec0ff550f71a2d0259ec31528
#
_cell.length_a   1.000
_cell.length_b   1.000
_cell.length_c   1.000
_cell.angle_alpha   90.00
_cell.angle_beta   90.00
_cell.angle_gamma   90.00
#
_symmetry.space_group_name_H-M   'P 1'
#
loop_
_entity.id
_entity.type
_entity.pdbx_description
1 polymer ?
#
loop_
_entity_poly.entity_id
_entity_poly.type
_entity_poly.pdbx_seq_one_letter_code
_entity_poly.pdbx_strand_id
1 'polypeptide(L)'
;MAHTPRKSHLVPLIIALIGIMLPSTVAAQKHYQSNFSIGAKAGATISRMEFSPGVKQSMVTGFMAGVMCRYMEETHFGVIAELNIEQRGWKENFEEHPFSYERRLTYLQLPLLTHIYFGSRKFKGFVNLGPEIGYMIADGIKSNFNYRNPAAVSGFPIANRMTEQMSMEISNRFDYGISAGAGIEYKPVRRHAVSLEGRFYYGLGNIYPSNKRDTFAASRGISIMVSLGYWFRLK
;
A
#
# COMPACT_ATOMS: atom_id res chain seq x y z
N MET A 1 4.46 19.16 52.94
CA MET A 1 3.61 19.07 51.73
C MET A 1 3.81 17.69 51.14
N ALA A 2 2.84 16.82 51.28
CA ALA A 2 2.92 15.42 50.84
C ALA A 2 2.44 15.30 49.38
N HIS A 3 3.27 14.78 48.55
CA HIS A 3 2.97 14.53 47.13
C HIS A 3 2.24 13.19 47.00
N THR A 4 0.94 13.19 46.74
CA THR A 4 0.16 11.98 46.47
C THR A 4 0.41 11.52 45.03
N PRO A 5 0.80 10.26 44.75
CA PRO A 5 0.98 9.76 43.43
C PRO A 5 -0.40 9.56 42.75
N ARG A 6 -0.60 10.18 41.60
CA ARG A 6 -1.77 10.03 40.72
C ARG A 6 -1.79 8.62 40.15
N LYS A 7 -2.61 7.74 40.68
CA LYS A 7 -2.80 6.37 40.16
C LYS A 7 -3.37 6.44 38.73
N SER A 8 -2.63 5.93 37.77
CA SER A 8 -3.09 5.87 36.37
C SER A 8 -4.14 4.76 36.27
N HIS A 9 -5.37 5.14 35.97
CA HIS A 9 -6.50 4.23 35.71
C HIS A 9 -6.48 3.62 34.29
N LEU A 10 -5.40 3.83 33.53
CA LEU A 10 -5.22 3.30 32.15
C LEU A 10 -5.01 1.79 32.12
N VAL A 11 -4.28 1.24 33.10
CA VAL A 11 -3.94 -0.20 33.12
C VAL A 11 -5.19 -1.08 33.31
N PRO A 12 -6.10 -0.80 34.27
CA PRO A 12 -7.32 -1.59 34.43
C PRO A 12 -8.27 -1.46 33.24
N LEU A 13 -8.27 -0.31 32.55
CA LEU A 13 -9.10 -0.12 31.35
C LEU A 13 -8.63 -0.99 30.17
N ILE A 14 -7.31 -1.11 29.99
CA ILE A 14 -6.71 -1.96 28.95
C ILE A 14 -6.96 -3.45 29.26
N ILE A 15 -6.87 -3.86 30.52
CA ILE A 15 -7.16 -5.25 30.94
C ILE A 15 -8.65 -5.59 30.75
N ALA A 16 -9.55 -4.64 31.04
CA ALA A 16 -10.99 -4.82 30.80
C ALA A 16 -11.31 -4.91 29.30
N LEU A 17 -10.63 -4.14 28.43
CA LEU A 17 -10.82 -4.18 26.98
C LEU A 17 -10.31 -5.51 26.38
N ILE A 18 -9.22 -6.06 26.90
CA ILE A 18 -8.69 -7.37 26.50
C ILE A 18 -9.61 -8.50 26.98
N GLY A 19 -10.23 -8.37 28.16
CA GLY A 19 -11.18 -9.35 28.68
C GLY A 19 -12.48 -9.48 27.87
N ILE A 20 -12.89 -8.43 27.17
CA ILE A 20 -14.09 -8.43 26.31
C ILE A 20 -13.81 -9.13 24.95
N MET A 21 -12.54 -9.29 24.58
CA MET A 21 -12.14 -9.99 23.35
C MET A 21 -11.93 -11.51 23.52
N LEU A 22 -12.16 -12.07 24.71
CA LEU A 22 -12.16 -13.53 24.85
C LEU A 22 -13.41 -14.08 24.17
N PRO A 23 -13.26 -14.91 23.13
CA PRO A 23 -14.42 -15.49 22.45
C PRO A 23 -15.17 -16.38 23.44
N SER A 24 -16.42 -16.03 23.74
CA SER A 24 -17.36 -16.95 24.35
C SER A 24 -17.41 -18.19 23.46
N THR A 25 -17.15 -19.36 24.00
CA THR A 25 -17.24 -20.65 23.31
C THR A 25 -18.64 -20.82 22.73
N VAL A 26 -18.79 -20.49 21.44
CA VAL A 26 -20.03 -20.77 20.71
C VAL A 26 -20.02 -22.24 20.37
N ALA A 27 -20.81 -23.01 21.09
CA ALA A 27 -21.17 -24.36 20.73
C ALA A 27 -21.89 -24.35 19.38
N ALA A 28 -21.50 -25.28 18.48
CA ALA A 28 -22.02 -25.54 17.13
C ALA A 28 -21.37 -24.77 15.98
N GLN A 29 -20.05 -24.80 15.89
CA GLN A 29 -19.41 -24.59 14.58
C GLN A 29 -19.54 -25.88 13.74
N LYS A 30 -20.31 -25.82 12.63
CA LYS A 30 -20.13 -26.78 11.55
C LYS A 30 -18.65 -26.83 11.23
N HIS A 31 -18.06 -28.01 11.27
CA HIS A 31 -16.63 -28.23 11.04
C HIS A 31 -16.24 -27.74 9.64
N TYR A 32 -15.90 -26.45 9.52
CA TYR A 32 -15.38 -25.89 8.29
C TYR A 32 -13.97 -26.45 8.08
N GLN A 33 -13.75 -27.13 6.97
CA GLN A 33 -12.40 -27.57 6.62
C GLN A 33 -11.58 -26.36 6.19
N SER A 34 -10.64 -25.97 7.04
CA SER A 34 -9.69 -24.92 6.72
C SER A 34 -9.00 -25.18 5.37
N ASN A 35 -8.73 -24.12 4.63
CA ASN A 35 -8.27 -24.19 3.27
C ASN A 35 -7.06 -23.29 3.07
N PHE A 36 -5.98 -23.87 2.64
CA PHE A 36 -4.75 -23.15 2.33
C PHE A 36 -4.52 -23.12 0.82
N SER A 37 -4.26 -21.94 0.29
CA SER A 37 -3.98 -21.70 -1.13
C SER A 37 -2.72 -20.85 -1.29
N ILE A 38 -1.96 -21.15 -2.31
CA ILE A 38 -0.84 -20.32 -2.75
C ILE A 38 -1.14 -19.76 -4.13
N GLY A 39 -0.51 -18.66 -4.49
CA GLY A 39 -0.77 -18.03 -5.77
C GLY A 39 0.31 -17.07 -6.19
N ALA A 40 0.15 -16.56 -7.39
CA ALA A 40 0.93 -15.47 -7.93
C ALA A 40 0.00 -14.44 -8.57
N LYS A 41 0.43 -13.19 -8.61
CA LYS A 41 -0.30 -12.12 -9.25
C LYS A 41 0.63 -11.15 -9.97
N ALA A 42 0.09 -10.49 -10.97
CA ALA A 42 0.75 -9.41 -11.66
C ALA A 42 -0.29 -8.38 -12.13
N GLY A 43 0.15 -7.14 -12.30
CA GLY A 43 -0.75 -6.07 -12.66
C GLY A 43 -0.05 -4.76 -12.95
N ALA A 44 -0.88 -3.74 -13.17
CA ALA A 44 -0.45 -2.37 -13.37
C ALA A 44 -0.75 -1.52 -12.13
N THR A 45 0.11 -0.53 -11.90
CA THR A 45 -0.06 0.48 -10.85
C THR A 45 -0.18 1.85 -11.47
N ILE A 46 -0.95 2.71 -10.83
CA ILE A 46 -1.01 4.14 -11.10
C ILE A 46 -0.77 4.83 -9.76
N SER A 47 0.24 5.69 -9.69
CA SER A 47 0.68 6.26 -8.43
C SER A 47 0.98 7.75 -8.53
N ARG A 48 0.96 8.40 -7.38
CA ARG A 48 1.44 9.74 -7.14
C ARG A 48 1.96 9.87 -5.71
N MET A 49 2.61 10.97 -5.41
CA MET A 49 3.01 11.31 -4.04
C MET A 49 2.12 12.44 -3.50
N GLU A 50 1.76 12.36 -2.24
CA GLU A 50 1.14 13.45 -1.51
C GLU A 50 2.24 14.29 -0.86
N PHE A 51 2.50 15.46 -1.41
CA PHE A 51 3.44 16.42 -0.84
C PHE A 51 2.70 17.54 -0.10
N SER A 52 3.28 17.96 1.03
CA SER A 52 2.84 19.17 1.73
C SER A 52 4.09 20.01 2.06
N PRO A 53 4.23 21.22 1.47
CA PRO A 53 3.34 21.89 0.52
C PRO A 53 3.19 21.13 -0.80
N GLY A 54 2.07 21.38 -1.49
CA GLY A 54 1.68 20.66 -2.70
C GLY A 54 2.63 20.90 -3.88
N VAL A 55 2.89 19.85 -4.63
CA VAL A 55 3.72 19.85 -5.86
C VAL A 55 2.81 19.63 -7.06
N LYS A 56 3.04 20.37 -8.15
CA LYS A 56 2.33 20.17 -9.43
C LYS A 56 2.81 18.86 -10.06
N GLN A 57 1.99 17.83 -10.02
CA GLN A 57 2.35 16.49 -10.47
C GLN A 57 1.23 15.81 -11.25
N SER A 58 1.61 14.87 -12.08
CA SER A 58 0.76 13.91 -12.77
C SER A 58 1.00 12.51 -12.22
N MET A 59 0.06 11.61 -12.47
CA MET A 59 0.21 10.21 -12.09
C MET A 59 1.28 9.51 -12.94
N VAL A 60 1.96 8.54 -12.33
CA VAL A 60 2.91 7.65 -12.98
C VAL A 60 2.32 6.24 -13.05
N THR A 61 2.48 5.59 -14.20
CA THR A 61 2.16 4.18 -14.37
C THR A 61 3.38 3.31 -14.05
N GLY A 62 3.16 2.21 -13.37
CA GLY A 62 4.16 1.20 -13.05
C GLY A 62 3.59 -0.20 -13.19
N PHE A 63 4.34 -1.18 -12.74
CA PHE A 63 3.88 -2.56 -12.64
C PHE A 63 3.99 -3.08 -11.22
N MET A 64 3.28 -4.15 -10.95
CA MET A 64 3.43 -4.96 -9.75
C MET A 64 3.40 -6.44 -10.10
N ALA A 65 4.16 -7.24 -9.38
CA ALA A 65 4.12 -8.68 -9.45
C ALA A 65 4.50 -9.28 -8.10
N GLY A 66 3.93 -10.44 -7.77
CA GLY A 66 4.25 -11.07 -6.49
C GLY A 66 3.66 -12.46 -6.32
N VAL A 67 4.02 -13.04 -5.19
CA VAL A 67 3.49 -14.30 -4.70
C VAL A 67 2.60 -14.06 -3.50
N MET A 68 1.64 -14.94 -3.28
CA MET A 68 0.66 -14.76 -2.25
C MET A 68 0.24 -16.10 -1.64
N CYS A 69 -0.12 -16.07 -0.37
CA CYS A 69 -0.73 -17.20 0.31
C CYS A 69 -2.01 -16.76 1.01
N ARG A 70 -2.98 -17.65 1.06
CA ARG A 70 -4.28 -17.41 1.63
C ARG A 70 -4.69 -18.57 2.53
N TYR A 71 -5.04 -18.24 3.76
CA TYR A 71 -5.62 -19.15 4.71
C TYR A 71 -7.09 -18.79 4.95
N MET A 72 -7.98 -19.75 4.77
CA MET A 72 -9.42 -19.59 4.94
C MET A 72 -9.87 -20.47 6.09
N GLU A 73 -10.28 -19.86 7.17
CA GLU A 73 -10.70 -20.55 8.38
C GLU A 73 -12.22 -20.71 8.47
N GLU A 74 -12.96 -19.78 7.89
CA GLU A 74 -14.43 -19.74 7.95
C GLU A 74 -15.08 -19.63 6.54
N THR A 75 -16.39 -19.72 6.51
CA THR A 75 -17.17 -19.72 5.27
C THR A 75 -17.05 -18.43 4.47
N HIS A 76 -16.72 -17.30 5.13
CA HIS A 76 -16.68 -15.98 4.48
C HIS A 76 -15.42 -15.17 4.85
N PHE A 77 -14.53 -15.74 5.65
CA PHE A 77 -13.39 -15.03 6.20
C PHE A 77 -12.08 -15.78 5.99
N GLY A 78 -11.05 -15.06 5.65
CA GLY A 78 -9.68 -15.56 5.53
C GLY A 78 -8.65 -14.46 5.73
N VAL A 79 -7.39 -14.85 5.68
CA VAL A 79 -6.23 -13.97 5.75
C VAL A 79 -5.36 -14.22 4.54
N ILE A 80 -4.84 -13.15 3.95
CA ILE A 80 -3.90 -13.19 2.83
C ILE A 80 -2.61 -12.52 3.28
N ALA A 81 -1.49 -13.19 3.01
CA ALA A 81 -0.16 -12.59 3.07
C ALA A 81 0.45 -12.62 1.68
N GLU A 82 1.09 -11.53 1.29
CA GLU A 82 1.68 -11.36 -0.02
C GLU A 82 3.12 -10.88 0.08
N LEU A 83 3.91 -11.19 -0.93
CA LEU A 83 5.23 -10.60 -1.14
C LEU A 83 5.27 -10.09 -2.58
N ASN A 84 5.28 -8.77 -2.72
CA ASN A 84 5.15 -8.09 -4.01
C ASN A 84 6.37 -7.22 -4.30
N ILE A 85 6.72 -7.11 -5.58
CA ILE A 85 7.54 -6.03 -6.10
C ILE A 85 6.58 -5.07 -6.78
N GLU A 86 6.61 -3.79 -6.39
CA GLU A 86 5.75 -2.75 -6.95
C GLU A 86 6.55 -1.52 -7.31
N GLN A 87 6.24 -0.93 -8.48
CA GLN A 87 6.74 0.37 -8.89
C GLN A 87 5.71 1.45 -8.59
N ARG A 88 6.14 2.48 -7.85
CA ARG A 88 5.40 3.71 -7.53
C ARG A 88 6.24 4.92 -7.89
N GLY A 89 5.66 6.11 -7.83
CA GLY A 89 6.43 7.33 -8.01
C GLY A 89 5.55 8.51 -8.35
N TRP A 90 6.17 9.52 -8.97
CA TRP A 90 5.47 10.69 -9.45
C TRP A 90 6.14 11.24 -10.70
N LYS A 91 5.37 12.00 -11.45
CA LYS A 91 5.83 12.77 -12.60
C LYS A 91 5.48 14.23 -12.37
N GLU A 92 6.44 15.12 -12.60
CA GLU A 92 6.16 16.56 -12.56
C GLU A 92 5.25 16.96 -13.73
N ASN A 93 4.30 17.85 -13.45
CA ASN A 93 3.44 18.41 -14.48
C ASN A 93 3.98 19.79 -14.90
N PHE A 94 4.54 19.86 -16.10
CA PHE A 94 5.08 21.09 -16.65
C PHE A 94 4.11 21.85 -17.56
N GLU A 95 2.83 21.38 -17.64
CA GLU A 95 1.80 22.01 -18.48
C GLU A 95 2.25 22.08 -19.94
N GLU A 96 2.40 23.27 -20.52
CA GLU A 96 2.78 23.50 -21.93
C GLU A 96 4.30 23.53 -22.18
N HIS A 97 5.12 23.37 -21.13
CA HIS A 97 6.58 23.42 -21.28
C HIS A 97 7.15 22.07 -21.69
N PRO A 98 8.21 22.01 -22.52
CA PRO A 98 8.79 20.78 -23.05
C PRO A 98 9.67 20.02 -22.04
N PHE A 99 9.49 20.27 -20.75
CA PHE A 99 10.25 19.61 -19.69
C PHE A 99 9.56 18.33 -19.22
N SER A 100 10.37 17.35 -18.84
CA SER A 100 9.89 16.09 -18.30
C SER A 100 10.77 15.66 -17.14
N TYR A 101 10.12 15.34 -16.02
CA TYR A 101 10.75 14.74 -14.85
C TYR A 101 9.83 13.65 -14.30
N GLU A 102 10.39 12.47 -14.10
CA GLU A 102 9.71 11.32 -13.53
C GLU A 102 10.65 10.61 -12.56
N ARG A 103 10.17 10.36 -11.35
CA ARG A 103 10.88 9.56 -10.35
C ARG A 103 10.10 8.30 -10.04
N ARG A 104 10.76 7.15 -10.23
CA ARG A 104 10.21 5.82 -9.97
C ARG A 104 10.91 5.15 -8.81
N LEU A 105 10.12 4.70 -7.87
CA LEU A 105 10.54 3.99 -6.67
C LEU A 105 10.08 2.55 -6.78
N THR A 106 10.98 1.60 -6.59
CA THR A 106 10.63 0.18 -6.57
C THR A 106 10.66 -0.32 -5.13
N TYR A 107 9.56 -0.89 -4.69
CA TYR A 107 9.38 -1.42 -3.35
C TYR A 107 9.25 -2.94 -3.36
N LEU A 108 9.84 -3.57 -2.36
CA LEU A 108 9.48 -4.90 -1.90
C LEU A 108 8.44 -4.73 -0.79
N GLN A 109 7.25 -5.32 -0.95
CA GLN A 109 6.10 -5.08 -0.09
C GLN A 109 5.58 -6.37 0.52
N LEU A 110 5.09 -6.27 1.75
CA LEU A 110 4.46 -7.34 2.52
C LEU A 110 3.08 -6.87 3.00
N PRO A 111 2.03 -6.97 2.19
CA PRO A 111 0.66 -6.79 2.63
C PRO A 111 0.19 -7.98 3.49
N LEU A 112 -0.50 -7.66 4.61
CA LEU A 112 -1.21 -8.61 5.44
C LEU A 112 -2.69 -8.21 5.46
N LEU A 113 -3.52 -8.98 4.76
CA LEU A 113 -4.88 -8.57 4.45
C LEU A 113 -5.91 -9.52 5.05
N THR A 114 -6.92 -8.96 5.66
CA THR A 114 -8.18 -9.62 5.91
C THR A 114 -8.90 -9.84 4.58
N HIS A 115 -9.39 -11.03 4.32
CA HIS A 115 -10.09 -11.42 3.11
C HIS A 115 -11.53 -11.82 3.43
N ILE A 116 -12.47 -10.99 3.03
CA ILE A 116 -13.90 -11.26 3.18
C ILE A 116 -14.46 -11.56 1.80
N TYR A 117 -15.14 -12.70 1.65
CA TYR A 117 -15.68 -13.10 0.37
C TYR A 117 -17.12 -13.58 0.46
N PHE A 118 -17.84 -13.39 -0.64
CA PHE A 118 -19.25 -13.71 -0.78
C PHE A 118 -19.55 -14.22 -2.20
N GLY A 119 -20.61 -14.94 -2.37
CA GLY A 119 -21.05 -15.41 -3.69
C GLY A 119 -21.22 -16.92 -3.80
N SER A 120 -21.11 -17.43 -5.01
CA SER A 120 -21.40 -18.82 -5.35
C SER A 120 -20.14 -19.71 -5.33
N ARG A 121 -20.32 -21.02 -5.62
CA ARG A 121 -19.19 -21.97 -5.72
C ARG A 121 -18.20 -21.62 -6.83
N LYS A 122 -18.65 -21.03 -7.94
CA LYS A 122 -17.83 -20.71 -9.12
C LYS A 122 -17.38 -19.25 -9.15
N PHE A 123 -18.23 -18.32 -8.72
CA PHE A 123 -17.98 -16.89 -8.72
C PHE A 123 -18.06 -16.33 -7.31
N LYS A 124 -17.05 -15.63 -6.89
CA LYS A 124 -17.00 -14.96 -5.60
C LYS A 124 -16.61 -13.51 -5.80
N GLY A 125 -17.30 -12.61 -5.13
CA GLY A 125 -16.81 -11.27 -4.87
C GLY A 125 -16.00 -11.28 -3.58
N PHE A 126 -15.02 -10.40 -3.46
CA PHE A 126 -14.24 -10.28 -2.24
C PHE A 126 -13.83 -8.84 -1.96
N VAL A 127 -13.55 -8.58 -0.69
CA VAL A 127 -12.94 -7.35 -0.20
C VAL A 127 -11.72 -7.72 0.64
N ASN A 128 -10.63 -7.01 0.41
CA ASN A 128 -9.38 -7.13 1.14
C ASN A 128 -9.09 -5.82 1.86
N LEU A 129 -8.66 -5.89 3.11
CA LEU A 129 -8.27 -4.72 3.90
C LEU A 129 -7.18 -5.11 4.88
N GLY A 130 -6.15 -4.30 5.01
CA GLY A 130 -5.13 -4.53 6.02
C GLY A 130 -3.92 -3.63 5.91
N PRO A 131 -2.98 -3.77 6.84
CA PRO A 131 -1.71 -3.08 6.81
C PRO A 131 -0.81 -3.63 5.69
N GLU A 132 0.03 -2.74 5.22
CA GLU A 132 1.08 -3.04 4.25
C GLU A 132 2.36 -2.37 4.69
N ILE A 133 3.45 -3.12 4.71
CA ILE A 133 4.79 -2.61 4.93
C ILE A 133 5.62 -2.79 3.68
N GLY A 134 6.55 -1.88 3.42
CA GLY A 134 7.38 -1.89 2.23
C GLY A 134 8.79 -1.41 2.50
N TYR A 135 9.72 -1.89 1.71
CA TYR A 135 11.09 -1.43 1.70
C TYR A 135 11.51 -1.05 0.29
N MET A 136 11.98 0.18 0.10
CA MET A 136 12.45 0.67 -1.18
C MET A 136 13.78 0.04 -1.55
N ILE A 137 13.81 -0.71 -2.64
CA ILE A 137 14.99 -1.41 -3.16
C ILE A 137 15.67 -0.66 -4.31
N ALA A 138 14.93 0.20 -5.03
CA ALA A 138 15.49 1.03 -6.09
C ALA A 138 14.79 2.38 -6.20
N ASP A 139 15.56 3.39 -6.65
CA ASP A 139 15.13 4.73 -6.95
C ASP A 139 15.73 5.13 -8.31
N GLY A 140 14.89 5.50 -9.26
CA GLY A 140 15.28 5.89 -10.60
C GLY A 140 14.65 7.21 -11.02
N ILE A 141 15.47 8.12 -11.58
CA ILE A 141 15.04 9.41 -12.08
C ILE A 141 15.22 9.44 -13.60
N LYS A 142 14.17 9.89 -14.31
CA LYS A 142 14.21 10.20 -15.73
C LYS A 142 13.89 11.68 -15.92
N SER A 143 14.79 12.43 -16.54
CA SER A 143 14.61 13.85 -16.82
C SER A 143 15.27 14.22 -18.14
N ASN A 144 14.69 15.18 -18.87
CA ASN A 144 15.27 15.74 -20.09
C ASN A 144 16.01 17.07 -19.83
N PHE A 145 16.16 17.47 -18.57
CA PHE A 145 16.88 18.68 -18.16
C PHE A 145 17.73 18.41 -16.91
N ASN A 146 18.57 19.38 -16.54
CA ASN A 146 19.35 19.28 -15.30
C ASN A 146 18.47 19.56 -14.08
N TYR A 147 17.90 18.49 -13.52
CA TYR A 147 16.99 18.57 -12.36
C TYR A 147 17.68 18.93 -11.04
N ARG A 148 19.03 18.86 -10.97
CA ARG A 148 19.79 19.29 -9.78
C ARG A 148 19.91 20.80 -9.67
N ASN A 149 19.85 21.51 -10.81
CA ASN A 149 19.83 22.97 -10.85
C ASN A 149 18.84 23.47 -11.90
N PRO A 150 17.53 23.36 -11.63
CA PRO A 150 16.48 23.77 -12.58
C PRO A 150 16.53 25.28 -12.89
N ALA A 151 16.97 26.09 -11.94
CA ALA A 151 17.05 27.55 -12.10
C ALA A 151 18.05 27.98 -13.20
N ALA A 152 19.06 27.16 -13.47
CA ALA A 152 20.03 27.42 -14.53
C ALA A 152 19.56 26.97 -15.92
N VAL A 153 18.41 26.33 -16.02
CA VAL A 153 17.86 25.82 -17.28
C VAL A 153 17.07 26.93 -17.98
N SER A 154 17.46 27.30 -19.21
CA SER A 154 16.77 28.33 -19.98
C SER A 154 15.30 27.95 -20.25
N GLY A 155 14.38 28.89 -19.96
CA GLY A 155 12.95 28.69 -20.14
C GLY A 155 12.27 27.77 -19.12
N PHE A 156 12.97 27.38 -18.04
CA PHE A 156 12.35 26.57 -17.00
C PHE A 156 11.31 27.39 -16.20
N PRO A 157 10.07 26.86 -15.99
CA PRO A 157 9.00 27.57 -15.32
C PRO A 157 9.16 27.54 -13.80
N ILE A 158 10.11 28.32 -13.27
CA ILE A 158 10.42 28.34 -11.83
C ILE A 158 9.38 29.07 -10.99
N ALA A 159 8.62 30.00 -11.59
CA ALA A 159 7.63 30.78 -10.87
C ALA A 159 6.50 29.88 -10.31
N ASN A 160 6.22 30.03 -9.01
CA ASN A 160 5.18 29.26 -8.30
C ASN A 160 5.34 27.74 -8.38
N ARG A 161 6.59 27.25 -8.46
CA ARG A 161 6.89 25.82 -8.50
C ARG A 161 7.95 25.46 -7.45
N MET A 162 7.64 24.42 -6.68
CA MET A 162 8.67 23.77 -5.85
C MET A 162 9.53 22.88 -6.73
N THR A 163 10.82 22.87 -6.48
CA THR A 163 11.82 22.12 -7.25
C THR A 163 12.70 21.23 -6.39
N GLU A 164 12.67 21.42 -5.07
CA GLU A 164 13.51 20.73 -4.10
C GLU A 164 13.34 19.21 -4.17
N GLN A 165 12.10 18.72 -4.33
CA GLN A 165 11.77 17.28 -4.44
C GLN A 165 12.48 16.59 -5.60
N MET A 166 12.88 17.34 -6.63
CA MET A 166 13.54 16.77 -7.81
C MET A 166 14.97 16.31 -7.49
N SER A 167 15.68 17.07 -6.64
CA SER A 167 17.07 16.82 -6.29
C SER A 167 17.27 16.18 -4.91
N MET A 168 16.28 16.24 -4.04
CA MET A 168 16.37 15.66 -2.69
C MET A 168 16.62 14.15 -2.74
N GLU A 169 17.54 13.70 -1.91
CA GLU A 169 17.75 12.27 -1.67
C GLU A 169 16.65 11.70 -0.78
N ILE A 170 16.26 10.46 -1.05
CA ILE A 170 15.26 9.76 -0.25
C ILE A 170 15.93 9.33 1.06
N SER A 171 15.47 9.90 2.16
CA SER A 171 16.03 9.64 3.48
C SER A 171 15.44 8.39 4.13
N ASN A 172 14.18 8.08 3.85
CA ASN A 172 13.51 6.95 4.45
C ASN A 172 13.07 5.95 3.37
N ARG A 173 13.69 4.76 3.42
CA ARG A 173 13.38 3.66 2.50
C ARG A 173 12.28 2.74 3.03
N PHE A 174 11.98 2.81 4.32
CA PHE A 174 10.90 2.05 4.91
C PHE A 174 9.58 2.78 4.74
N ASP A 175 8.59 2.10 4.17
CA ASP A 175 7.24 2.58 3.98
C ASP A 175 6.24 1.69 4.71
N TYR A 176 5.16 2.27 5.15
CA TYR A 176 4.05 1.56 5.76
C TYR A 176 2.76 2.30 5.51
N GLY A 177 1.68 1.56 5.42
CA GLY A 177 0.38 2.15 5.10
C GLY A 177 -0.76 1.16 5.22
N ILE A 178 -1.87 1.53 4.61
CA ILE A 178 -3.11 0.75 4.60
C ILE A 178 -3.49 0.47 3.16
N SER A 179 -3.80 -0.79 2.90
CA SER A 179 -4.34 -1.27 1.63
C SER A 179 -5.79 -1.68 1.77
N ALA A 180 -6.62 -1.25 0.83
CA ALA A 180 -8.00 -1.68 0.69
C ALA A 180 -8.28 -2.05 -0.77
N GLY A 181 -8.87 -3.21 -1.01
CA GLY A 181 -9.16 -3.70 -2.35
C GLY A 181 -10.47 -4.46 -2.44
N ALA A 182 -10.96 -4.55 -3.65
CA ALA A 182 -12.12 -5.39 -3.97
C ALA A 182 -11.91 -6.09 -5.30
N GLY A 183 -12.52 -7.25 -5.46
CA GLY A 183 -12.33 -8.02 -6.68
C GLY A 183 -13.33 -9.15 -6.84
N ILE A 184 -13.09 -9.88 -7.91
CA ILE A 184 -13.86 -11.08 -8.24
C ILE A 184 -12.91 -12.26 -8.42
N GLU A 185 -13.35 -13.42 -8.00
CA GLU A 185 -12.65 -14.69 -8.17
C GLU A 185 -13.54 -15.65 -8.96
N TYR A 186 -12.99 -16.21 -10.02
CA TYR A 186 -13.58 -17.27 -10.79
C TYR A 186 -12.85 -18.58 -10.55
N LYS A 187 -13.58 -19.61 -10.19
CA LYS A 187 -13.09 -20.94 -9.84
C LYS A 187 -13.58 -21.99 -10.84
N PRO A 188 -12.89 -22.16 -11.97
CA PRO A 188 -13.29 -23.11 -13.02
C PRO A 188 -13.22 -24.56 -12.55
N VAL A 189 -12.19 -24.89 -11.78
CA VAL A 189 -11.90 -26.25 -11.30
C VAL A 189 -11.65 -26.23 -9.78
N ARG A 190 -11.86 -27.36 -9.12
CA ARG A 190 -11.88 -27.49 -7.65
C ARG A 190 -10.60 -26.93 -6.96
N ARG A 191 -9.45 -26.96 -7.61
CA ARG A 191 -8.16 -26.52 -7.04
C ARG A 191 -7.62 -25.21 -7.63
N HIS A 192 -8.20 -24.70 -8.70
CA HIS A 192 -7.69 -23.57 -9.45
C HIS A 192 -8.67 -22.42 -9.40
N ALA A 193 -8.20 -21.22 -9.16
CA ALA A 193 -9.00 -20.01 -9.27
C ALA A 193 -8.19 -18.87 -9.90
N VAL A 194 -8.90 -17.98 -10.58
CA VAL A 194 -8.36 -16.73 -11.16
C VAL A 194 -9.10 -15.58 -10.51
N SER A 195 -8.38 -14.56 -10.13
CA SER A 195 -8.95 -13.35 -9.51
C SER A 195 -8.54 -12.10 -10.26
N LEU A 196 -9.46 -11.15 -10.33
CA LEU A 196 -9.22 -9.78 -10.74
C LEU A 196 -9.46 -8.88 -9.54
N GLU A 197 -8.47 -8.08 -9.17
CA GLU A 197 -8.53 -7.19 -7.99
C GLU A 197 -8.17 -5.77 -8.38
N GLY A 198 -8.97 -4.81 -7.91
CA GLY A 198 -8.61 -3.39 -7.81
C GLY A 198 -8.26 -3.07 -6.37
N ARG A 199 -7.09 -2.47 -6.11
CA ARG A 199 -6.60 -2.16 -4.77
C ARG A 199 -6.11 -0.72 -4.70
N PHE A 200 -6.43 -0.04 -3.62
CA PHE A 200 -5.94 1.26 -3.24
C PHE A 200 -4.96 1.12 -2.08
N TYR A 201 -3.84 1.82 -2.16
CA TYR A 201 -2.86 1.95 -1.08
C TYR A 201 -2.68 3.40 -0.69
N TYR A 202 -2.66 3.66 0.62
CA TYR A 202 -2.33 4.94 1.21
C TYR A 202 -1.16 4.79 2.18
N GLY A 203 -0.03 5.40 1.82
CA GLY A 203 1.17 5.43 2.64
C GLY A 203 1.02 6.38 3.83
N LEU A 204 1.50 5.96 4.98
CA LEU A 204 1.58 6.75 6.21
C LEU A 204 3.01 7.22 6.48
N GLY A 205 4.00 6.55 5.88
CA GLY A 205 5.40 6.91 5.93
C GLY A 205 5.76 8.08 5.01
N ASN A 206 6.73 8.90 5.40
CA ASN A 206 7.28 9.97 4.58
C ASN A 206 8.62 9.53 3.98
N ILE A 207 8.82 9.74 2.68
CA ILE A 207 10.11 9.44 2.01
C ILE A 207 11.19 10.50 2.28
N TYR A 208 10.77 11.74 2.55
CA TYR A 208 11.64 12.85 2.93
C TYR A 208 11.53 13.15 4.42
N PRO A 209 12.54 13.82 5.03
CA PRO A 209 12.44 14.32 6.39
C PRO A 209 11.22 15.24 6.54
N SER A 210 10.55 15.21 7.68
CA SER A 210 9.29 15.92 7.92
C SER A 210 9.27 16.65 9.27
N ASN A 211 10.41 17.13 9.74
CA ASN A 211 10.51 17.98 10.92
C ASN A 211 10.05 19.42 10.61
N LYS A 212 9.83 20.23 11.62
CA LYS A 212 9.36 21.62 11.48
C LYS A 212 10.21 22.54 10.59
N ARG A 213 11.48 22.19 10.35
CA ARG A 213 12.44 22.96 9.53
C ARG A 213 12.65 22.37 8.15
N ASP A 214 12.06 21.21 7.87
CA ASP A 214 12.23 20.52 6.60
C ASP A 214 11.29 21.11 5.53
N THR A 215 11.66 20.94 4.27
CA THR A 215 10.91 21.47 3.12
C THR A 215 9.49 20.89 3.04
N PHE A 216 9.35 19.60 3.41
CA PHE A 216 8.05 18.90 3.32
C PHE A 216 7.59 18.43 4.70
N ALA A 217 6.36 18.79 5.06
CA ALA A 217 5.65 18.22 6.21
C ALA A 217 5.07 16.84 5.90
N ALA A 218 4.79 16.55 4.63
CA ALA A 218 4.34 15.24 4.16
C ALA A 218 4.93 14.91 2.78
N SER A 219 5.28 13.63 2.58
CA SER A 219 5.76 13.07 1.32
C SER A 219 5.40 11.59 1.25
N ARG A 220 4.09 11.30 1.06
CA ARG A 220 3.49 9.97 1.19
C ARG A 220 3.12 9.37 -0.15
N GLY A 221 3.26 8.05 -0.28
CA GLY A 221 2.87 7.33 -1.48
C GLY A 221 1.37 7.07 -1.53
N ILE A 222 0.75 7.28 -2.70
CA ILE A 222 -0.62 6.86 -2.99
C ILE A 222 -0.58 6.04 -4.27
N SER A 223 -1.17 4.85 -4.28
CA SER A 223 -1.27 4.04 -5.49
C SER A 223 -2.62 3.35 -5.64
N ILE A 224 -3.00 3.15 -6.90
CA ILE A 224 -4.10 2.31 -7.32
C ILE A 224 -3.51 1.18 -8.15
N MET A 225 -3.87 -0.05 -7.84
CA MET A 225 -3.40 -1.25 -8.51
C MET A 225 -4.58 -1.99 -9.14
N VAL A 226 -4.37 -2.52 -10.33
CA VAL A 226 -5.26 -3.50 -10.94
C VAL A 226 -4.44 -4.74 -11.27
N SER A 227 -4.81 -5.88 -10.71
CA SER A 227 -4.03 -7.11 -10.80
C SER A 227 -4.88 -8.32 -11.16
N LEU A 228 -4.27 -9.21 -11.93
CA LEU A 228 -4.75 -10.57 -12.17
C LEU A 228 -3.96 -11.52 -11.28
N GLY A 229 -4.67 -12.37 -10.54
CA GLY A 229 -4.12 -13.37 -9.65
C GLY A 229 -4.52 -14.78 -10.08
N TYR A 230 -3.61 -15.72 -9.85
CA TYR A 230 -3.87 -17.14 -9.98
C TYR A 230 -3.64 -17.82 -8.65
N TRP A 231 -4.60 -18.66 -8.24
CA TRP A 231 -4.58 -19.39 -6.98
C TRP A 231 -4.58 -20.89 -7.21
N PHE A 232 -3.73 -21.57 -6.46
CA PHE A 232 -3.72 -23.03 -6.38
C PHE A 232 -4.03 -23.47 -4.96
N ARG A 233 -5.10 -24.23 -4.79
CA ARG A 233 -5.54 -24.75 -3.50
C ARG A 233 -4.75 -26.02 -3.16
N LEU A 234 -4.03 -26.01 -2.05
CA LEU A 234 -3.24 -27.14 -1.55
C LEU A 234 -4.10 -28.10 -0.71
N LYS A 235 -4.97 -27.55 0.16
CA LYS A 235 -5.80 -28.30 1.09
C LYS A 235 -7.21 -27.73 1.17
#